data_03e0a627a7e95b46dceb928182afe07e
#
_entry.id   03e0a627a7e95b46dceb928182afe07e
#
_cell.length_a   1.000
_cell.length_b   1.000
_cell.length_c   1.000
_cell.angle_alpha   90.00
_cell.angle_beta   90.00
_cell.angle_gamma   90.00
#
_symmetry.space_group_name_H-M   'P 1'
#
loop_
_entity.id
_entity.type
_entity.pdbx_description
1 polymer ?
#
loop_
_entity_poly.entity_id
_entity_poly.type
_entity_poly.pdbx_seq_one_letter_code
_entity_poly.pdbx_strand_id
1 'polypeptide(L)'
;MTYASDKRGPKRVLMYSHDTMGLGHLRRCRAIAHSLVEQQSDLSVLILSGSPIIGSFDFRTRVDFVRIPGVIKLRNGDYTSLNLHLDIEDTLNLRSSIIKHTADAFDPDLFIVDKEPWGLRGEVRPTLEMLKERGTPLVLGLR
;
A
#
# COMPACT_ATOMS: atom_id res chain seq x y z
N MET A 1 -3.74 -23.55 12.54
CA MET A 1 -2.95 -22.59 13.32
C MET A 1 -3.46 -21.20 13.09
N THR A 2 -3.73 -20.50 14.14
CA THR A 2 -4.18 -19.14 14.08
C THR A 2 -2.97 -18.24 13.89
N TYR A 3 -2.90 -17.56 12.80
CA TYR A 3 -1.71 -16.89 12.39
C TYR A 3 -1.48 -15.56 13.06
N ALA A 4 -2.39 -14.61 12.81
CA ALA A 4 -2.20 -13.24 13.26
C ALA A 4 -2.27 -13.11 14.78
N SER A 5 -3.11 -13.93 15.44
CA SER A 5 -3.28 -13.86 16.90
C SER A 5 -2.06 -14.31 17.69
N ASP A 6 -1.14 -15.04 17.04
CA ASP A 6 0.05 -15.55 17.71
C ASP A 6 1.24 -14.62 17.61
N LYS A 7 1.10 -13.49 16.91
CA LYS A 7 2.19 -12.53 16.76
C LYS A 7 2.51 -11.83 18.07
N ARG A 8 3.80 -11.72 18.32
CA ARG A 8 4.35 -11.01 19.48
C ARG A 8 5.06 -9.75 19.00
N GLY A 9 5.18 -8.78 19.87
CA GLY A 9 5.90 -7.54 19.59
C GLY A 9 4.99 -6.46 18.99
N PRO A 10 5.61 -5.41 18.43
CA PRO A 10 4.86 -4.26 17.92
C PRO A 10 3.91 -4.62 16.79
N LYS A 11 2.76 -3.95 16.77
CA LYS A 11 1.76 -4.13 15.71
C LYS A 11 2.20 -3.45 14.43
N ARG A 12 1.79 -4.01 13.29
CA ARG A 12 2.18 -3.56 11.96
C ARG A 12 0.96 -3.40 11.07
N VAL A 13 0.80 -2.22 10.50
CA VAL A 13 -0.25 -1.94 9.52
C VAL A 13 0.40 -1.60 8.19
N LEU A 14 -0.02 -2.28 7.14
CA LEU A 14 0.40 -1.99 5.78
C LEU A 14 -0.76 -1.28 5.08
N MET A 15 -0.46 -0.22 4.34
CA MET A 15 -1.45 0.52 3.57
C MET A 15 -1.03 0.58 2.10
N TYR A 16 -1.99 0.42 1.21
CA TYR A 16 -1.80 0.63 -0.22
C TYR A 16 -2.58 1.87 -0.63
N SER A 17 -1.88 2.86 -1.19
CA SER A 17 -2.47 4.11 -1.68
C SER A 17 -2.63 4.05 -3.19
N HIS A 18 -3.86 4.29 -3.67
CA HIS A 18 -4.18 4.23 -5.10
C HIS A 18 -3.82 5.56 -5.78
N ASP A 19 -2.55 5.72 -6.11
CA ASP A 19 -2.01 6.98 -6.61
C ASP A 19 -1.81 6.95 -8.12
N THR A 20 -2.83 7.37 -8.86
CA THR A 20 -2.72 7.53 -10.32
C THR A 20 -2.85 8.98 -10.75
N MET A 21 -3.49 9.81 -9.95
CA MET A 21 -3.67 11.24 -10.21
C MET A 21 -3.88 11.97 -8.91
N GLY A 22 -3.26 13.13 -8.76
CA GLY A 22 -3.43 13.99 -7.61
C GLY A 22 -2.90 13.39 -6.31
N LEU A 23 -3.24 14.01 -5.21
CA LEU A 23 -2.69 13.68 -3.89
C LEU A 23 -3.73 13.24 -2.87
N GLY A 24 -5.01 13.16 -3.28
CA GLY A 24 -6.11 12.89 -2.34
C GLY A 24 -5.97 11.56 -1.62
N HIS A 25 -5.59 10.52 -2.35
CA HIS A 25 -5.42 9.19 -1.76
C HIS A 25 -4.26 9.15 -0.78
N LEU A 26 -3.11 9.71 -1.17
CA LEU A 26 -1.94 9.73 -0.31
C LEU A 26 -2.18 10.55 0.95
N ARG A 27 -2.81 11.72 0.81
CA ARG A 27 -3.14 12.57 1.98
C ARG A 27 -4.06 11.85 2.95
N ARG A 28 -5.05 11.14 2.43
CA ARG A 28 -5.97 10.36 3.27
C ARG A 28 -5.25 9.21 3.97
N CYS A 29 -4.44 8.46 3.25
CA CYS A 29 -3.66 7.37 3.84
C CYS A 29 -2.73 7.89 4.93
N ARG A 30 -2.07 9.01 4.67
CA ARG A 30 -1.18 9.64 5.65
C ARG A 30 -1.95 10.05 6.91
N ALA A 31 -3.11 10.67 6.74
CA ALA A 31 -3.94 11.10 7.86
C ALA A 31 -4.40 9.91 8.71
N ILE A 32 -4.82 8.83 8.06
CA ILE A 32 -5.22 7.60 8.74
C ILE A 32 -4.03 7.00 9.50
N ALA A 33 -2.87 6.92 8.84
CA ALA A 33 -1.66 6.39 9.46
C ALA A 33 -1.27 7.18 10.70
N HIS A 34 -1.29 8.51 10.63
CA HIS A 34 -0.96 9.37 11.77
C HIS A 34 -1.95 9.19 12.92
N SER A 35 -3.23 9.08 12.60
CA SER A 35 -4.25 8.81 13.61
C SER A 35 -4.03 7.47 14.31
N LEU A 36 -3.70 6.44 13.54
CA LEU A 36 -3.46 5.11 14.09
C LEU A 36 -2.27 5.10 15.06
N VAL A 37 -1.16 5.71 14.67
CA VAL A 37 0.03 5.72 15.54
C VAL A 37 -0.13 6.61 16.76
N GLU A 38 -1.01 7.61 16.69
CA GLU A 38 -1.35 8.41 17.86
C GLU A 38 -2.15 7.61 18.89
N GLN A 39 -3.01 6.71 18.42
CA GLN A 39 -3.90 5.94 19.28
C GLN A 39 -3.23 4.68 19.84
N GLN A 40 -2.23 4.13 19.14
CA GLN A 40 -1.56 2.88 19.50
C GLN A 40 -0.06 3.11 19.60
N SER A 41 0.48 3.10 20.80
CA SER A 41 1.86 3.48 21.05
C SER A 41 2.90 2.52 20.46
N ASP A 42 2.52 1.27 20.22
CA ASP A 42 3.43 0.24 19.68
C ASP A 42 3.19 -0.07 18.20
N LEU A 43 2.37 0.74 17.52
CA LEU A 43 1.98 0.51 16.14
C LEU A 43 2.93 1.19 15.17
N SER A 44 3.33 0.48 14.12
CA SER A 44 4.05 1.06 12.99
C SER A 44 3.21 0.89 11.72
N VAL A 45 3.23 1.90 10.85
CA VAL A 45 2.49 1.89 9.58
C VAL A 45 3.46 2.06 8.44
N LEU A 46 3.35 1.20 7.44
CA LEU A 46 4.12 1.30 6.21
C LEU A 46 3.15 1.55 5.04
N ILE A 47 3.40 2.61 4.29
CA ILE A 47 2.53 3.02 3.16
C ILE A 47 3.20 2.68 1.85
N LEU A 48 2.50 1.91 1.01
CA LEU A 48 2.92 1.65 -0.38
C LEU A 48 2.28 2.70 -1.28
N SER A 49 3.08 3.44 -2.03
CA SER A 49 2.58 4.52 -2.88
C SER A 49 3.40 4.63 -4.16
N GLY A 50 2.70 4.91 -5.25
CA GLY A 50 3.35 5.24 -6.52
C GLY A 50 3.53 6.75 -6.72
N SER A 51 3.18 7.56 -5.73
CA SER A 51 3.31 9.02 -5.84
C SER A 51 4.76 9.43 -5.97
N PRO A 52 5.12 10.23 -7.00
CA PRO A 52 6.50 10.67 -7.18
C PRO A 52 6.97 11.65 -6.11
N ILE A 53 6.06 12.21 -5.34
CA ILE A 53 6.37 13.22 -4.33
C ILE A 53 6.15 12.74 -2.90
N ILE A 54 5.97 11.42 -2.69
CA ILE A 54 5.72 10.92 -1.32
C ILE A 54 6.82 11.34 -0.35
N GLY A 55 8.06 11.40 -0.81
CA GLY A 55 9.19 11.82 0.00
C GLY A 55 9.16 13.29 0.43
N SER A 56 8.27 14.11 -0.16
CA SER A 56 8.10 15.51 0.21
C SER A 56 7.15 15.71 1.39
N PHE A 57 6.45 14.65 1.80
CA PHE A 57 5.54 14.73 2.95
C PHE A 57 6.30 14.46 4.24
N ASP A 58 5.88 15.14 5.31
CA ASP A 58 6.37 14.84 6.64
C ASP A 58 5.59 13.67 7.22
N PHE A 59 6.30 12.71 7.76
CA PHE A 59 5.69 11.56 8.42
C PHE A 59 6.10 11.53 9.89
N ARG A 60 5.13 11.17 10.75
CA ARG A 60 5.38 10.99 12.18
C ARG A 60 6.25 9.76 12.41
N THR A 61 6.89 9.72 13.58
CA THR A 61 7.60 8.53 14.02
C THR A 61 6.67 7.32 13.95
N ARG A 62 7.19 6.21 13.47
CA ARG A 62 6.48 4.94 13.26
C ARG A 62 5.58 4.92 12.02
N VAL A 63 5.67 5.94 11.16
CA VAL A 63 5.07 5.92 9.83
C VAL A 63 6.18 6.08 8.80
N ASP A 64 6.25 5.15 7.87
CA ASP A 64 7.22 5.20 6.78
C ASP A 64 6.55 4.75 5.48
N PHE A 65 7.29 4.77 4.41
CA PHE A 65 6.71 4.44 3.10
C PHE A 65 7.68 3.68 2.21
N VAL A 66 7.12 2.96 1.24
CA VAL A 66 7.85 2.38 0.11
C VAL A 66 7.26 3.00 -1.16
N ARG A 67 8.10 3.66 -1.95
CA ARG A 67 7.66 4.18 -3.24
C ARG A 67 7.84 3.13 -4.30
N ILE A 68 6.75 2.77 -4.98
CA ILE A 68 6.77 1.86 -6.12
C ILE A 68 6.80 2.67 -7.41
N PRO A 69 7.27 2.09 -8.54
CA PRO A 69 7.29 2.81 -9.81
C PRO A 69 5.91 3.38 -10.16
N GLY A 70 5.88 4.64 -10.55
CA GLY A 70 4.63 5.35 -10.80
C GLY A 70 3.99 4.98 -12.13
N VAL A 71 2.66 5.14 -12.20
CA VAL A 71 1.88 5.06 -13.42
C VAL A 71 1.01 6.30 -13.55
N ILE A 72 0.64 6.64 -14.77
CA ILE A 72 -0.24 7.78 -15.07
C ILE A 72 -1.45 7.27 -15.83
N LYS A 73 -2.61 7.79 -15.49
CA LYS A 73 -3.84 7.56 -16.23
C LYS A 73 -3.93 8.60 -17.37
N LEU A 74 -4.07 8.13 -18.59
CA LEU A 74 -4.21 8.97 -19.75
C LEU A 74 -5.66 9.44 -19.92
N ARG A 75 -5.87 10.44 -20.78
CA ARG A 75 -7.22 10.99 -21.02
C ARG A 75 -8.21 9.96 -21.54
N ASN A 76 -7.73 8.99 -22.33
CA ASN A 76 -8.57 7.93 -22.87
C ASN A 76 -8.87 6.82 -21.85
N GLY A 77 -8.37 6.94 -20.62
CA GLY A 77 -8.58 5.96 -19.57
C GLY A 77 -7.50 4.90 -19.46
N ASP A 78 -6.59 4.83 -20.41
CA ASP A 78 -5.47 3.89 -20.36
C ASP A 78 -4.42 4.37 -19.37
N TYR A 79 -3.53 3.46 -18.98
CA TYR A 79 -2.42 3.76 -18.09
C TYR A 79 -1.10 3.63 -18.85
N THR A 80 -0.12 4.41 -18.43
CA THR A 80 1.25 4.31 -18.93
C THR A 80 2.24 4.45 -17.78
N SER A 81 3.45 3.94 -17.99
CA SER A 81 4.53 4.09 -17.00
C SER A 81 4.92 5.56 -16.86
N LEU A 82 5.10 6.03 -15.63
CA LEU A 82 5.44 7.42 -15.37
C LEU A 82 6.87 7.76 -15.79
N ASN A 83 7.83 7.00 -15.30
CA ASN A 83 9.25 7.29 -15.54
C ASN A 83 9.98 6.16 -16.27
N LEU A 84 9.53 4.93 -16.13
CA LEU A 84 10.19 3.80 -16.77
C LEU A 84 9.81 3.70 -18.24
N HIS A 85 10.77 3.39 -19.09
CA HIS A 85 10.53 3.12 -20.51
C HIS A 85 10.19 1.65 -20.69
N LEU A 86 9.11 1.23 -20.06
CA LEU A 86 8.61 -0.13 -20.11
C LEU A 86 7.13 -0.11 -20.53
N ASP A 87 6.69 -1.18 -21.14
CA ASP A 87 5.26 -1.38 -21.35
C ASP A 87 4.55 -1.34 -20.01
N ILE A 88 3.31 -0.88 -20.02
CA ILE A 88 2.51 -0.79 -18.79
C ILE A 88 2.39 -2.14 -18.10
N GLU A 89 2.28 -3.24 -18.84
CA GLU A 89 2.18 -4.57 -18.24
C GLU A 89 3.43 -4.94 -17.46
N ASP A 90 4.59 -4.62 -17.99
CA ASP A 90 5.85 -4.88 -17.28
C ASP A 90 5.97 -4.05 -16.00
N THR A 91 5.56 -2.79 -16.06
CA THR A 91 5.56 -1.92 -14.89
C THR A 91 4.57 -2.42 -13.83
N LEU A 92 3.37 -2.84 -14.26
CA LEU A 92 2.38 -3.40 -13.33
C LEU A 92 2.87 -4.70 -12.69
N ASN A 93 3.53 -5.57 -13.45
CA ASN A 93 4.11 -6.78 -12.89
C ASN A 93 5.20 -6.48 -11.86
N LEU A 94 6.04 -5.50 -12.14
CA LEU A 94 7.06 -5.05 -11.20
C LEU A 94 6.43 -4.49 -9.93
N ARG A 95 5.42 -3.63 -10.05
CA ARG A 95 4.71 -3.08 -8.92
C ARG A 95 4.06 -4.18 -8.07
N SER A 96 3.37 -5.11 -8.72
CA SER A 96 2.72 -6.24 -8.04
C SER A 96 3.73 -7.07 -7.24
N SER A 97 4.90 -7.32 -7.81
CA SER A 97 5.97 -8.05 -7.15
C SER A 97 6.53 -7.30 -5.94
N ILE A 98 6.78 -6.01 -6.08
CA ILE A 98 7.27 -5.19 -4.96
C ILE A 98 6.26 -5.16 -3.82
N ILE A 99 4.97 -4.99 -4.13
CA ILE A 99 3.91 -4.98 -3.13
C ILE A 99 3.88 -6.31 -2.38
N LYS A 100 3.90 -7.42 -3.12
CA LYS A 100 3.83 -8.75 -2.51
C LYS A 100 5.04 -9.05 -1.63
N HIS A 101 6.23 -8.77 -2.11
CA HIS A 101 7.45 -9.02 -1.33
C HIS A 101 7.57 -8.10 -0.13
N THR A 102 7.13 -6.86 -0.25
CA THR A 102 7.07 -5.94 0.88
C THR A 102 6.10 -6.45 1.95
N ALA A 103 4.91 -6.87 1.53
CA ALA A 103 3.92 -7.42 2.46
C ALA A 103 4.43 -8.69 3.14
N ASP A 104 5.11 -9.54 2.38
CA ASP A 104 5.69 -10.77 2.93
C ASP A 104 6.71 -10.46 4.02
N ALA A 105 7.65 -9.57 3.74
CA ALA A 105 8.73 -9.22 4.67
C ALA A 105 8.21 -8.40 5.86
N PHE A 106 7.30 -7.47 5.62
CA PHE A 106 6.73 -6.64 6.69
C PHE A 106 5.81 -7.43 7.61
N ASP A 107 5.14 -8.44 7.07
CA ASP A 107 4.23 -9.32 7.80
C ASP A 107 3.20 -8.55 8.64
N PRO A 108 2.30 -7.81 7.97
CA PRO A 108 1.37 -6.93 8.69
C PRO A 108 0.33 -7.68 9.50
N ASP A 109 -0.14 -7.05 10.56
CA ASP A 109 -1.31 -7.48 11.34
C ASP A 109 -2.61 -7.02 10.70
N LEU A 110 -2.55 -6.00 9.84
CA LEU A 110 -3.70 -5.44 9.13
C LEU A 110 -3.21 -4.85 7.81
N PHE A 111 -3.95 -5.10 6.74
CA PHE A 111 -3.70 -4.48 5.44
C PHE A 111 -4.90 -3.63 5.04
N ILE A 112 -4.66 -2.34 4.79
CA ILE A 112 -5.68 -1.39 4.35
C ILE A 112 -5.43 -1.06 2.89
N VAL A 113 -6.43 -1.34 2.04
CA VAL A 113 -6.38 -1.02 0.61
C VAL A 113 -7.28 0.17 0.34
N ASP A 114 -6.72 1.22 -0.23
CA ASP A 114 -7.46 2.43 -0.55
C ASP A 114 -8.18 2.29 -1.90
N LYS A 115 -9.43 2.67 -1.93
CA LYS A 115 -10.31 2.80 -3.10
C LYS A 115 -10.72 1.47 -3.75
N GLU A 116 -9.83 0.84 -4.51
CA GLU A 116 -10.15 -0.36 -5.27
C GLU A 116 -9.72 -1.61 -4.50
N PRO A 117 -10.60 -2.61 -4.34
CA PRO A 117 -10.28 -3.78 -3.52
C PRO A 117 -9.01 -4.51 -3.98
N TRP A 118 -8.77 -4.56 -5.27
CA TRP A 118 -7.62 -5.28 -5.82
C TRP A 118 -6.51 -4.35 -6.31
N GLY A 119 -6.63 -3.05 -6.02
CA GLY A 119 -5.66 -2.06 -6.45
C GLY A 119 -5.75 -1.76 -7.94
N LEU A 120 -4.74 -1.05 -8.43
CA LEU A 120 -4.66 -0.68 -9.83
C LEU A 120 -4.55 -1.93 -10.69
N ARG A 121 -5.55 -2.16 -11.54
CA ARG A 121 -5.59 -3.28 -12.49
C ARG A 121 -5.26 -4.63 -11.84
N GLY A 122 -5.70 -4.82 -10.62
CA GLY A 122 -5.53 -6.08 -9.92
C GLY A 122 -4.13 -6.34 -9.36
N GLU A 123 -3.27 -5.35 -9.33
CA GLU A 123 -1.87 -5.53 -8.89
C GLU A 123 -1.72 -5.98 -7.44
N VAL A 124 -2.72 -5.71 -6.60
CA VAL A 124 -2.71 -6.07 -5.17
C VAL A 124 -3.24 -7.49 -4.95
N ARG A 125 -3.89 -8.07 -5.95
CA ARG A 125 -4.55 -9.38 -5.80
C ARG A 125 -3.61 -10.50 -5.31
N PRO A 126 -2.40 -10.68 -5.87
CA PRO A 126 -1.50 -11.72 -5.34
C PRO A 126 -1.14 -11.51 -3.87
N THR A 127 -0.98 -10.26 -3.45
CA THR A 127 -0.72 -9.93 -2.06
C THR A 127 -1.91 -10.26 -1.17
N LEU A 128 -3.13 -9.93 -1.61
CA LEU A 128 -4.34 -10.24 -0.86
C LEU A 128 -4.51 -11.75 -0.68
N GLU A 129 -4.23 -12.52 -1.72
CA GLU A 129 -4.31 -13.99 -1.64
C GLU A 129 -3.30 -14.54 -0.63
N MET A 130 -2.08 -14.04 -0.65
CA MET A 130 -1.05 -14.44 0.30
C MET A 130 -1.44 -14.09 1.75
N LEU A 131 -1.90 -12.88 1.98
CA LEU A 131 -2.27 -12.42 3.31
C LEU A 131 -3.53 -13.13 3.83
N LYS A 132 -4.46 -13.45 2.92
CA LYS A 132 -5.65 -14.22 3.28
C LYS A 132 -5.27 -15.61 3.79
N GLU A 133 -4.33 -16.26 3.15
CA GLU A 133 -3.83 -17.56 3.62
C GLU A 133 -3.19 -17.47 5.00
N ARG A 134 -2.60 -16.32 5.34
CA ARG A 134 -2.02 -16.06 6.66
C ARG A 134 -3.06 -15.66 7.70
N GLY A 135 -4.30 -15.46 7.30
CA GLY A 135 -5.35 -14.98 8.20
C GLY A 135 -5.25 -13.50 8.55
N THR A 136 -4.47 -12.73 7.78
CA THR A 136 -4.32 -11.29 8.00
C THR A 136 -5.62 -10.56 7.66
N PRO A 137 -6.19 -9.76 8.57
CA PRO A 137 -7.36 -8.95 8.27
C PRO A 137 -7.09 -7.94 7.17
N LEU A 138 -8.08 -7.75 6.30
CA LEU A 138 -8.03 -6.86 5.15
C LEU A 138 -9.15 -5.84 5.27
N VAL A 139 -8.84 -4.57 5.05
CA VAL A 139 -9.82 -3.47 5.11
C VAL A 139 -9.78 -2.69 3.81
N LEU A 140 -10.96 -2.44 3.25
CA LEU A 140 -11.10 -1.54 2.10
C LEU A 140 -11.39 -0.14 2.62
N GLY A 141 -10.51 0.80 2.28
CA GLY A 141 -10.72 2.20 2.63
C GLY A 141 -11.69 2.85 1.65
N LEU A 142 -12.85 3.25 2.15
CA LEU A 142 -13.87 3.94 1.36
C LEU A 142 -13.64 5.44 1.36
N ARG A 143 -14.06 6.08 0.27
CA ARG A 143 -14.03 7.54 0.17
C ARG A 143 -15.25 8.17 0.79
#